data_3076ad114b8289e291910fb96673a874
#
_entry.id   3076ad114b8289e291910fb96673a874
#
_cell.length_a   1.000
_cell.length_b   1.000
_cell.length_c   1.000
_cell.angle_alpha   90.00
_cell.angle_beta   90.00
_cell.angle_gamma   90.00
#
_symmetry.space_group_name_H-M   'P 1'
#
loop_
_entity.id
_entity.type
_entity.pdbx_description
1 polymer ?
#
loop_
_entity_poly.entity_id
_entity_poly.type
_entity_poly.pdbx_seq_one_letter_code
_entity_poly.pdbx_strand_id
1 'polypeptide(L)'
;KICAVSGGHLGPNLGVVELTLALHREFHSPAEPIVFDTGHQAYVHKMLTGRADLEGLRRAGGTSGYPDRGESEHDLVENSHASGSIAWAHGLDRAHRLAGEPGVSVAVIGDGALTGGVGLEALNELAADRGSRTVVVLNDNTRSYAPTVGGLARHLAALSTGEVLPGQDVFTQ
;
A
#
# COMPACT_ATOMS: atom_id res chain seq x y z
N LYS A 1 8.87 21.42 5.97
CA LYS A 1 9.02 22.69 5.22
C LYS A 1 8.36 22.60 3.84
N ILE A 2 8.64 21.57 3.03
CA ILE A 2 8.13 21.43 1.64
C ILE A 2 6.60 21.45 1.63
N CYS A 3 5.93 20.56 2.39
CA CYS A 3 4.47 20.51 2.46
C CYS A 3 3.83 21.82 2.97
N ALA A 4 4.53 22.62 3.75
CA ALA A 4 4.04 23.93 4.19
C ALA A 4 3.99 24.96 3.05
N VAL A 5 4.77 24.76 2.01
CA VAL A 5 4.87 25.64 0.84
C VAL A 5 4.02 25.15 -0.33
N SER A 6 4.09 23.85 -0.61
CA SER A 6 3.46 23.22 -1.78
C SER A 6 2.12 22.55 -1.47
N GLY A 7 1.75 22.45 -0.19
CA GLY A 7 0.70 21.56 0.25
C GLY A 7 1.16 20.10 0.19
N GLY A 8 0.25 19.18 0.44
CA GLY A 8 0.53 17.75 0.38
C GLY A 8 -0.02 16.99 1.59
N HIS A 9 0.24 15.68 1.61
CA HIS A 9 -0.32 14.74 2.57
C HIS A 9 0.67 14.47 3.72
N LEU A 10 0.97 15.49 4.55
CA LEU A 10 1.99 15.38 5.60
C LEU A 10 1.64 14.28 6.63
N GLY A 11 0.42 14.30 7.17
CA GLY A 11 -0.02 13.33 8.18
C GLY A 11 0.11 11.87 7.72
N PRO A 12 -0.48 11.48 6.58
CA PRO A 12 -0.33 10.14 6.03
C PRO A 12 1.13 9.70 5.81
N ASN A 13 2.00 10.63 5.41
CA ASN A 13 3.43 10.31 5.20
C ASN A 13 4.20 10.15 6.51
N LEU A 14 3.89 10.94 7.53
CA LEU A 14 4.52 10.78 8.85
C LEU A 14 4.12 9.46 9.50
N GLY A 15 2.90 8.98 9.27
CA GLY A 15 2.41 7.71 9.82
C GLY A 15 3.02 6.45 9.19
N VAL A 16 3.79 6.58 8.11
CA VAL A 16 4.38 5.43 7.40
C VAL A 16 5.91 5.54 7.23
N VAL A 17 6.58 6.41 7.97
CA VAL A 17 8.04 6.59 7.86
C VAL A 17 8.75 5.29 8.20
N GLU A 18 8.52 4.77 9.41
CA GLU A 18 9.16 3.55 9.90
C GLU A 18 8.76 2.33 9.07
N LEU A 19 7.49 2.25 8.68
CA LEU A 19 6.98 1.20 7.80
C LEU A 19 7.72 1.22 6.45
N THR A 20 7.82 2.38 5.81
CA THR A 20 8.48 2.50 4.50
C THR A 20 9.96 2.18 4.60
N LEU A 21 10.65 2.62 5.66
CA LEU A 21 12.04 2.27 5.92
C LEU A 21 12.22 0.75 6.10
N ALA A 22 11.33 0.10 6.85
CA ALA A 22 11.37 -1.35 7.06
C ALA A 22 11.14 -2.11 5.74
N LEU A 23 10.16 -1.68 4.94
CA LEU A 23 9.90 -2.29 3.63
C LEU A 23 11.11 -2.19 2.69
N HIS A 24 11.76 -1.03 2.61
CA HIS A 24 12.97 -0.86 1.79
C HIS A 24 14.22 -1.56 2.33
N ARG A 25 14.20 -2.02 3.57
CA ARG A 25 15.27 -2.86 4.13
C ARG A 25 15.06 -4.34 3.84
N GLU A 26 13.80 -4.76 3.74
CA GLU A 26 13.41 -6.16 3.53
C GLU A 26 13.25 -6.50 2.05
N PHE A 27 12.67 -5.60 1.26
CA PHE A 27 12.33 -5.84 -0.15
C PHE A 27 13.21 -5.02 -1.08
N HIS A 28 13.69 -5.63 -2.15
CA HIS A 28 14.60 -5.04 -3.13
C HIS A 28 13.85 -4.40 -4.31
N SER A 29 13.17 -3.26 -4.06
CA SER A 29 12.54 -2.48 -5.13
C SER A 29 13.59 -1.98 -6.14
N PRO A 30 13.35 -1.98 -7.47
CA PRO A 30 12.07 -2.27 -8.14
C PRO A 30 11.82 -3.75 -8.44
N ALA A 31 12.82 -4.65 -8.29
CA ALA A 31 12.67 -6.07 -8.60
C ALA A 31 11.58 -6.74 -7.73
N GLU A 32 11.45 -6.30 -6.49
CA GLU A 32 10.34 -6.63 -5.60
C GLU A 32 9.47 -5.38 -5.41
N PRO A 33 8.42 -5.20 -6.24
CA PRO A 33 7.66 -3.98 -6.30
C PRO A 33 6.88 -3.69 -5.03
N ILE A 34 6.93 -2.43 -4.59
CA ILE A 34 6.14 -1.92 -3.46
C ILE A 34 5.07 -0.96 -4.01
N VAL A 35 3.81 -1.38 -3.97
CA VAL A 35 2.68 -0.62 -4.47
C VAL A 35 1.94 0.05 -3.33
N PHE A 36 2.00 1.38 -3.28
CA PHE A 36 1.30 2.18 -2.28
C PHE A 36 -0.12 2.49 -2.76
N ASP A 37 -1.13 2.07 -2.01
CA ASP A 37 -2.53 2.35 -2.33
C ASP A 37 -2.80 3.85 -2.34
N THR A 38 -3.58 4.32 -3.31
CA THR A 38 -3.78 5.74 -3.56
C THR A 38 -2.45 6.48 -3.87
N GLY A 39 -1.36 6.14 -3.24
CA GLY A 39 -0.02 6.69 -3.46
C GLY A 39 0.27 8.02 -2.76
N HIS A 40 -0.68 8.56 -1.98
CA HIS A 40 -0.52 9.84 -1.27
C HIS A 40 0.47 9.78 -0.10
N GLN A 41 0.80 8.60 0.39
CA GLN A 41 1.77 8.33 1.47
C GLN A 41 3.14 7.86 0.94
N ALA A 42 3.46 8.08 -0.34
CA ALA A 42 4.67 7.59 -0.97
C ALA A 42 5.88 8.56 -0.89
N TYR A 43 5.84 9.63 -0.08
CA TYR A 43 6.94 10.60 -0.07
C TYR A 43 8.25 10.02 0.49
N VAL A 44 8.17 9.19 1.52
CA VAL A 44 9.36 8.52 2.07
C VAL A 44 9.95 7.54 1.05
N HIS A 45 9.08 6.79 0.35
CA HIS A 45 9.49 5.93 -0.76
C HIS A 45 10.23 6.73 -1.84
N LYS A 46 9.69 7.88 -2.27
CA LYS A 46 10.35 8.77 -3.23
C LYS A 46 11.72 9.25 -2.75
N MET A 47 11.82 9.63 -1.48
CA MET A 47 13.09 10.07 -0.88
C MET A 47 14.14 8.94 -0.88
N LEU A 48 13.74 7.71 -0.58
CA LEU A 48 14.63 6.53 -0.56
C LEU A 48 15.03 6.07 -1.96
N THR A 49 14.26 6.43 -2.98
CA THR A 49 14.45 6.03 -4.38
C THR A 49 14.96 7.17 -5.26
N GLY A 50 15.76 8.09 -4.69
CA GLY A 50 16.54 9.08 -5.42
C GLY A 50 15.95 10.50 -5.49
N ARG A 51 14.74 10.72 -4.97
CA ARG A 51 14.07 12.05 -4.93
C ARG A 51 14.13 12.65 -3.53
N ALA A 52 15.33 12.68 -2.93
CA ALA A 52 15.53 12.93 -1.50
C ALA A 52 15.06 14.31 -1.02
N ASP A 53 15.09 15.30 -1.88
CA ASP A 53 14.71 16.67 -1.55
C ASP A 53 13.23 16.98 -1.81
N LEU A 54 12.52 16.14 -2.58
CA LEU A 54 11.14 16.37 -3.03
C LEU A 54 10.98 17.77 -3.65
N GLU A 55 12.00 18.25 -4.38
CA GLU A 55 12.00 19.59 -4.94
C GLU A 55 10.80 19.79 -5.87
N GLY A 56 10.14 20.93 -5.72
CA GLY A 56 8.96 21.24 -6.52
C GLY A 56 7.77 20.29 -6.31
N LEU A 57 7.67 19.62 -5.16
CA LEU A 57 6.58 18.70 -4.88
C LEU A 57 5.22 19.27 -5.28
N ARG A 58 4.47 18.54 -6.11
CA ARG A 58 3.16 18.89 -6.66
C ARG A 58 3.13 20.13 -7.55
N ARG A 59 4.27 20.56 -8.08
CA ARG A 59 4.36 21.66 -9.04
C ARG A 59 4.72 21.13 -10.43
N ALA A 60 4.35 21.88 -11.45
CA ALA A 60 4.72 21.55 -12.83
C ALA A 60 6.26 21.50 -12.96
N GLY A 61 6.77 20.44 -13.53
CA GLY A 61 8.20 20.19 -13.68
C GLY A 61 8.94 19.79 -12.41
N GLY A 62 8.23 19.64 -11.27
CA GLY A 62 8.78 19.12 -10.02
C GLY A 62 8.31 17.72 -9.71
N THR A 63 8.58 17.25 -8.48
CA THR A 63 8.18 15.92 -8.02
C THR A 63 6.68 15.78 -7.90
N SER A 64 6.10 14.73 -8.47
CA SER A 64 4.69 14.37 -8.32
C SER A 64 4.33 14.07 -6.87
N GLY A 65 3.11 14.41 -6.47
CA GLY A 65 2.57 14.06 -5.15
C GLY A 65 2.14 12.60 -5.01
N TYR A 66 2.25 11.82 -6.09
CA TYR A 66 1.91 10.39 -6.18
C TYR A 66 3.05 9.65 -6.90
N PRO A 67 3.13 8.31 -6.81
CA PRO A 67 4.05 7.54 -7.65
C PRO A 67 3.90 7.93 -9.13
N ASP A 68 5.01 8.05 -9.83
CA ASP A 68 5.06 8.46 -11.23
C ASP A 68 6.18 7.71 -11.96
N ARG A 69 5.79 6.89 -12.94
CA ARG A 69 6.71 6.05 -13.72
C ARG A 69 7.71 6.87 -14.55
N GLY A 70 7.37 8.10 -14.86
CA GLY A 70 8.28 9.04 -15.51
C GLY A 70 9.39 9.56 -14.59
N GLU A 71 9.21 9.45 -13.27
CA GLU A 71 10.21 9.89 -12.28
C GLU A 71 11.17 8.79 -11.85
N SER A 72 10.71 7.54 -11.77
CA SER A 72 11.50 6.45 -11.21
C SER A 72 10.99 5.07 -11.64
N GLU A 73 11.91 4.14 -11.87
CA GLU A 73 11.59 2.73 -12.09
C GLU A 73 10.98 2.03 -10.87
N HIS A 74 11.10 2.62 -9.69
CA HIS A 74 10.48 2.13 -8.46
C HIS A 74 8.98 2.45 -8.38
N ASP A 75 8.47 3.37 -9.18
CA ASP A 75 7.09 3.83 -9.20
C ASP A 75 6.30 3.07 -10.29
N LEU A 76 6.00 1.79 -10.05
CA LEU A 76 5.39 0.92 -11.07
C LEU A 76 3.92 1.21 -11.36
N VAL A 77 3.21 1.80 -10.42
CA VAL A 77 1.78 2.10 -10.53
C VAL A 77 1.53 3.58 -10.32
N GLU A 78 1.16 4.25 -11.40
CA GLU A 78 0.72 5.64 -11.37
C GLU A 78 -0.74 5.70 -11.03
N ASN A 79 -1.08 6.06 -9.82
CA ASN A 79 -2.48 6.27 -9.52
C ASN A 79 -2.68 7.20 -8.31
N SER A 80 -3.91 7.71 -8.21
CA SER A 80 -4.44 8.40 -7.04
C SER A 80 -5.79 7.79 -6.62
N HIS A 81 -6.10 6.59 -7.11
CA HIS A 81 -7.33 5.86 -6.82
C HIS A 81 -7.11 4.92 -5.64
N ALA A 82 -8.06 4.91 -4.71
CA ALA A 82 -8.03 4.02 -3.57
C ALA A 82 -8.42 2.58 -3.95
N SER A 83 -7.97 1.62 -3.16
CA SER A 83 -8.40 0.21 -3.20
C SER A 83 -7.77 -0.65 -4.31
N GLY A 84 -6.81 -0.12 -5.07
CA GLY A 84 -6.23 -0.81 -6.23
C GLY A 84 -4.92 -1.56 -5.97
N SER A 85 -4.20 -1.24 -4.89
CA SER A 85 -2.83 -1.72 -4.67
C SER A 85 -2.70 -3.24 -4.61
N ILE A 86 -3.65 -3.93 -3.99
CA ILE A 86 -3.64 -5.40 -3.86
C ILE A 86 -3.79 -6.05 -5.23
N ALA A 87 -4.71 -5.56 -6.08
CA ALA A 87 -4.90 -6.08 -7.43
C ALA A 87 -3.64 -5.89 -8.29
N TRP A 88 -3.00 -4.72 -8.19
CA TRP A 88 -1.74 -4.44 -8.89
C TRP A 88 -0.60 -5.33 -8.40
N ALA A 89 -0.38 -5.44 -7.10
CA ALA A 89 0.68 -6.27 -6.54
C ALA A 89 0.48 -7.76 -6.89
N HIS A 90 -0.75 -8.26 -6.81
CA HIS A 90 -1.07 -9.64 -7.23
C HIS A 90 -0.85 -9.86 -8.73
N GLY A 91 -1.23 -8.88 -9.58
CA GLY A 91 -0.96 -8.96 -11.01
C GLY A 91 0.53 -8.99 -11.33
N LEU A 92 1.35 -8.18 -10.65
CA LEU A 92 2.81 -8.16 -10.78
C LEU A 92 3.44 -9.48 -10.31
N ASP A 93 2.99 -10.03 -9.16
CA ASP A 93 3.44 -11.35 -8.71
C ASP A 93 3.13 -12.44 -9.73
N ARG A 94 1.92 -12.45 -10.29
CA ARG A 94 1.57 -13.43 -11.35
C ARG A 94 2.44 -13.26 -12.59
N ALA A 95 2.72 -12.02 -13.00
CA ALA A 95 3.60 -11.75 -14.14
C ALA A 95 5.02 -12.28 -13.89
N HIS A 96 5.61 -11.99 -12.73
CA HIS A 96 6.93 -12.50 -12.33
C HIS A 96 6.96 -14.03 -12.31
N ARG A 97 5.95 -14.68 -11.73
CA ARG A 97 5.86 -16.16 -11.72
C ARG A 97 5.76 -16.75 -13.11
N LEU A 98 5.00 -16.13 -14.02
CA LEU A 98 4.90 -16.57 -15.41
C LEU A 98 6.21 -16.37 -16.19
N ALA A 99 6.97 -15.32 -15.86
CA ALA A 99 8.30 -15.08 -16.43
C ALA A 99 9.40 -15.98 -15.80
N GLY A 100 9.08 -16.73 -14.74
CA GLY A 100 10.05 -17.51 -13.99
C GLY A 100 10.98 -16.67 -13.12
N GLU A 101 10.60 -15.43 -12.83
CA GLU A 101 11.37 -14.50 -12.02
C GLU A 101 11.10 -14.72 -10.51
N PRO A 102 12.16 -14.67 -9.68
CA PRO A 102 12.00 -14.68 -8.23
C PRO A 102 11.45 -13.33 -7.74
N GLY A 103 11.04 -13.32 -6.49
CA GLY A 103 10.68 -12.08 -5.80
C GLY A 103 9.25 -12.08 -5.28
N VAL A 104 8.96 -11.05 -4.55
CA VAL A 104 7.70 -10.80 -3.84
C VAL A 104 7.13 -9.47 -4.33
N SER A 105 5.83 -9.34 -4.41
CA SER A 105 5.17 -8.06 -4.66
C SER A 105 4.46 -7.59 -3.40
N VAL A 106 4.64 -6.33 -3.03
CA VAL A 106 4.10 -5.78 -1.79
C VAL A 106 3.00 -4.76 -2.09
N ALA A 107 1.84 -4.91 -1.47
CA ALA A 107 0.77 -3.92 -1.47
C ALA A 107 0.71 -3.24 -0.10
N VAL A 108 0.82 -1.92 -0.04
CA VAL A 108 0.62 -1.12 1.18
C VAL A 108 -0.72 -0.41 1.06
N ILE A 109 -1.66 -0.75 1.92
CA ILE A 109 -3.04 -0.24 1.87
C ILE A 109 -3.48 0.25 3.26
N GLY A 110 -4.19 1.38 3.29
CA GLY A 110 -4.82 1.88 4.52
C GLY A 110 -6.21 1.27 4.73
N ASP A 111 -6.65 1.24 5.98
CA ASP A 111 -7.97 0.75 6.39
C ASP A 111 -9.11 1.43 5.61
N GLY A 112 -9.03 2.75 5.41
CA GLY A 112 -10.01 3.50 4.62
C GLY A 112 -10.06 3.08 3.14
N ALA A 113 -8.91 2.84 2.52
CA ALA A 113 -8.82 2.40 1.14
C ALA A 113 -9.32 0.95 0.96
N LEU A 114 -9.14 0.10 1.97
CA LEU A 114 -9.60 -1.29 1.96
C LEU A 114 -11.13 -1.42 1.99
N THR A 115 -11.87 -0.35 2.30
CA THR A 115 -13.34 -0.35 2.21
C THR A 115 -13.87 -0.38 0.77
N GLY A 116 -13.03 -0.14 -0.21
CA GLY A 116 -13.40 -0.18 -1.62
C GLY A 116 -13.62 -1.62 -2.14
N GLY A 117 -14.61 -1.81 -3.02
CA GLY A 117 -14.94 -3.12 -3.56
C GLY A 117 -13.80 -3.79 -4.31
N VAL A 118 -12.95 -3.03 -4.99
CA VAL A 118 -11.79 -3.56 -5.72
C VAL A 118 -10.79 -4.24 -4.78
N GLY A 119 -10.52 -3.64 -3.60
CA GLY A 119 -9.62 -4.23 -2.60
C GLY A 119 -10.17 -5.54 -2.03
N LEU A 120 -11.48 -5.61 -1.78
CA LEU A 120 -12.13 -6.84 -1.30
C LEU A 120 -12.08 -7.94 -2.36
N GLU A 121 -12.35 -7.62 -3.62
CA GLU A 121 -12.26 -8.58 -4.72
C GLU A 121 -10.82 -9.06 -4.93
N ALA A 122 -9.85 -8.13 -4.85
CA ALA A 122 -8.44 -8.49 -4.94
C ALA A 122 -7.98 -9.42 -3.80
N LEU A 123 -8.48 -9.22 -2.58
CA LEU A 123 -8.23 -10.14 -1.47
C LEU A 123 -8.86 -11.52 -1.71
N ASN A 124 -10.07 -11.56 -2.28
CA ASN A 124 -10.74 -12.80 -2.65
C ASN A 124 -9.93 -13.60 -3.69
N GLU A 125 -9.47 -12.94 -4.75
CA GLU A 125 -8.61 -13.55 -5.78
C GLU A 125 -7.26 -13.99 -5.20
N LEU A 126 -6.63 -13.15 -4.37
CA LEU A 126 -5.37 -13.46 -3.71
C LEU A 126 -5.49 -14.70 -2.82
N ALA A 127 -6.58 -14.81 -2.05
CA ALA A 127 -6.83 -15.96 -1.18
C ALA A 127 -7.02 -17.28 -1.97
N ALA A 128 -7.52 -17.19 -3.20
CA ALA A 128 -7.68 -18.34 -4.09
C ALA A 128 -6.36 -18.79 -4.75
N ASP A 129 -5.39 -17.88 -4.90
CA ASP A 129 -4.09 -18.16 -5.54
C ASP A 129 -3.07 -18.68 -4.52
N ARG A 130 -3.05 -19.99 -4.29
CA ARG A 130 -2.11 -20.66 -3.35
C ARG A 130 -0.64 -20.52 -3.73
N GLY A 131 -0.34 -20.12 -4.95
CA GLY A 131 1.04 -19.90 -5.44
C GLY A 131 1.49 -18.46 -5.28
N SER A 132 0.63 -17.55 -4.82
CA SER A 132 0.95 -16.14 -4.71
C SER A 132 2.02 -15.87 -3.66
N ARG A 133 2.93 -14.96 -4.01
CA ARG A 133 3.97 -14.39 -3.15
C ARG A 133 3.69 -12.92 -2.84
N THR A 134 2.43 -12.49 -3.00
CA THR A 134 2.01 -11.14 -2.69
C THR A 134 1.91 -10.95 -1.17
N VAL A 135 2.55 -9.92 -0.67
CA VAL A 135 2.44 -9.47 0.73
C VAL A 135 1.51 -8.28 0.79
N VAL A 136 0.48 -8.35 1.63
CA VAL A 136 -0.43 -7.24 1.90
C VAL A 136 -0.11 -6.64 3.26
N VAL A 137 0.27 -5.38 3.27
CA VAL A 137 0.56 -4.61 4.48
C VAL A 137 -0.59 -3.64 4.72
N LEU A 138 -1.41 -3.96 5.71
CA LEU A 138 -2.49 -3.09 6.15
C LEU A 138 -1.98 -2.08 7.17
N ASN A 139 -2.03 -0.80 6.80
CA ASN A 139 -1.76 0.31 7.71
C ASN A 139 -3.09 0.80 8.30
N ASP A 140 -3.46 0.23 9.45
CA ASP A 140 -4.68 0.58 10.17
C ASP A 140 -4.37 1.58 11.30
N ASN A 141 -4.74 2.84 11.10
CA ASN A 141 -4.70 3.88 12.12
C ASN A 141 -6.10 4.24 12.65
N THR A 142 -7.07 3.38 12.41
CA THR A 142 -8.48 3.46 12.85
C THR A 142 -9.25 4.68 12.33
N ARG A 143 -8.64 5.47 11.46
CA ARG A 143 -9.24 6.73 10.99
C ARG A 143 -8.80 7.09 9.57
N SER A 144 -9.79 7.31 8.71
CA SER A 144 -9.64 8.04 7.47
C SER A 144 -10.19 9.46 7.66
N TYR A 145 -11.15 9.92 6.86
CA TYR A 145 -11.91 11.17 7.15
C TYR A 145 -12.94 10.97 8.27
N ALA A 146 -13.44 9.74 8.38
CA ALA A 146 -14.32 9.28 9.44
C ALA A 146 -13.86 7.89 9.91
N PRO A 147 -14.35 7.41 11.07
CA PRO A 147 -14.11 6.03 11.46
C PRO A 147 -14.62 5.07 10.38
N THR A 148 -13.84 4.04 10.05
CA THR A 148 -14.26 2.97 9.15
C THR A 148 -15.43 2.20 9.77
N VAL A 149 -16.40 1.84 8.93
CA VAL A 149 -17.63 1.12 9.37
C VAL A 149 -17.84 -0.15 8.57
N GLY A 150 -18.62 -1.07 9.10
CA GLY A 150 -18.98 -2.31 8.41
C GLY A 150 -18.37 -3.56 9.03
N GLY A 151 -18.64 -4.71 8.39
CA GLY A 151 -18.19 -6.02 8.90
C GLY A 151 -16.67 -6.16 8.93
N LEU A 152 -16.01 -5.72 7.86
CA LEU A 152 -14.55 -5.76 7.76
C LEU A 152 -13.89 -4.88 8.85
N ALA A 153 -14.38 -3.66 9.05
CA ALA A 153 -13.84 -2.77 10.09
C ALA A 153 -13.97 -3.38 11.50
N ARG A 154 -15.09 -4.02 11.79
CA ARG A 154 -15.28 -4.75 13.05
C ARG A 154 -14.33 -5.94 13.18
N HIS A 155 -14.11 -6.68 12.10
CA HIS A 155 -13.18 -7.80 12.09
C HIS A 155 -11.73 -7.35 12.34
N LEU A 156 -11.29 -6.30 11.68
CA LEU A 156 -9.95 -5.72 11.86
C LEU A 156 -9.76 -5.19 13.29
N ALA A 157 -10.77 -4.50 13.84
CA ALA A 157 -10.74 -4.03 15.22
C ALA A 157 -10.63 -5.19 16.22
N ALA A 158 -11.35 -6.30 16.00
CA ALA A 158 -11.25 -7.49 16.83
C ALA A 158 -9.86 -8.13 16.75
N LEU A 159 -9.28 -8.22 15.56
CA LEU A 159 -7.91 -8.72 15.38
C LEU A 159 -6.88 -7.86 16.14
N SER A 160 -7.03 -6.55 16.11
CA SER A 160 -6.11 -5.62 16.79
C SER A 160 -6.21 -5.68 18.32
N THR A 161 -7.39 -6.01 18.87
CA THR A 161 -7.64 -6.13 20.31
C THR A 161 -7.49 -7.55 20.84
N GLY A 162 -7.33 -8.56 19.96
CA GLY A 162 -7.34 -9.97 20.33
C GLY A 162 -8.71 -10.48 20.74
N GLU A 163 -9.78 -9.78 20.40
CA GLU A 163 -11.15 -10.18 20.69
C GLU A 163 -11.62 -11.27 19.69
N VAL A 164 -12.19 -12.35 20.24
CA VAL A 164 -12.75 -13.42 19.41
C VAL A 164 -14.16 -13.03 19.00
N LEU A 165 -14.39 -12.85 17.71
CA LEU A 165 -15.74 -12.57 17.19
C LEU A 165 -16.61 -13.84 17.23
N PRO A 166 -17.93 -13.71 17.51
CA PRO A 166 -18.85 -14.83 17.45
C PRO A 166 -18.80 -15.54 16.09
N GLY A 167 -18.59 -16.86 16.08
CA GLY A 167 -18.52 -17.68 14.87
C GLY A 167 -17.12 -17.95 14.33
N GLN A 168 -16.06 -17.42 14.95
CA GLN A 168 -14.67 -17.77 14.59
C GLN A 168 -14.24 -19.16 15.07
N ASP A 169 -14.98 -19.77 16.01
CA ASP A 169 -14.70 -21.09 16.55
C ASP A 169 -14.84 -22.24 15.54
N VAL A 170 -15.37 -21.96 14.35
CA VAL A 170 -15.64 -22.95 13.29
C VAL A 170 -14.37 -23.34 12.50
N PHE A 171 -13.28 -22.59 12.63
CA PHE A 171 -12.04 -22.81 11.85
C PHE A 171 -10.89 -23.47 12.64
N THR A 172 -11.15 -23.94 13.85
CA THR A 172 -10.15 -24.63 14.68
C THR A 172 -10.33 -26.16 14.70
N GLN A 173 -10.91 -26.73 13.65
CA GLN A 173 -10.94 -28.19 13.46
C GLN A 173 -10.09 -28.62 12.28
#